data_2090486f03e785eb410e61e9661df396
#
_entry.id   2090486f03e785eb410e61e9661df396
#
_cell.length_a   1.000
_cell.length_b   1.000
_cell.length_c   1.000
_cell.angle_alpha   90.00
_cell.angle_beta   90.00
_cell.angle_gamma   90.00
#
_symmetry.space_group_name_H-M   'P 1'
#
loop_
_entity.id
_entity.type
_entity.pdbx_description
1 polymer ?
#
loop_
_entity_poly.entity_id
_entity_poly.type
_entity_poly.pdbx_seq_one_letter_code
_entity_poly.pdbx_strand_id
1 'polypeptide(L)'
;MSRVPGGYLALTERFEIMTVDFNNLEELKSLATKKPDKISIPVKKEGILDAIVVWFVLQLDDEHSLSTSPSEETCWEQAVYPVQDLADYWIKPGDHVMMEVSCQECYLRIQSISVLGLECEMDVAKSFTKSKGLLSLGNEAELCSALANLQTSKPDAIEQTCVLESMEIALLNNIPYHEGFKMAMRKVLSSLTPEKLCQAMDTHCQNNEMGSGTGQNNTVQSTPEPFYVLDVSEGFSILPIIAGTLGQVKPYSSVEKDQHRIALDLISEANHFSKETLEFWLRHVEDESAVLQRPKSDKLWSIIILDVIEPSGLIQQEIMEKAAISRCLLQSGGKIFPQYVLMFGLLVESQTLVEESAVQGTERTLGLNIAPFINQFQVPIRVFLDLSSLPCIPLSKPVELLRLDLMTPYLNISNREVKVHICKSGKVTAIPFWYHMYLDEEIRLDTSSEASHWKQAAVVLDNPIQVEMGEELVLSVEHHKSNVSITVKQ
;
A
#
# COMPACT_ATOMS: atom_id res chain seq x y z
N MET A 1 -19.55 -2.99 -0.25
CA MET A 1 -20.27 -1.79 0.28
C MET A 1 -20.57 -1.88 1.79
N SER A 2 -20.84 -3.04 2.33
CA SER A 2 -20.98 -3.24 3.81
C SER A 2 -19.74 -2.83 4.62
N ARG A 3 -18.58 -2.79 3.98
CA ARG A 3 -17.29 -2.41 4.59
C ARG A 3 -16.92 -0.93 4.42
N VAL A 4 -17.80 -0.10 3.84
CA VAL A 4 -17.54 1.33 3.72
C VAL A 4 -17.79 2.01 5.06
N PRO A 5 -16.76 2.58 5.72
CA PRO A 5 -16.93 3.29 6.98
C PRO A 5 -17.93 4.44 6.82
N GLY A 6 -18.90 4.54 7.74
CA GLY A 6 -19.95 5.57 7.66
C GLY A 6 -21.08 5.27 6.67
N GLY A 7 -21.01 4.16 5.93
CA GLY A 7 -22.03 3.81 4.95
C GLY A 7 -21.98 4.62 3.66
N TYR A 8 -23.07 4.61 2.91
CA TYR A 8 -23.22 5.38 1.66
C TYR A 8 -24.66 5.83 1.45
N LEU A 9 -24.84 6.90 0.69
CA LEU A 9 -26.14 7.39 0.23
C LEU A 9 -26.28 7.14 -1.27
N ALA A 10 -27.25 6.33 -1.65
CA ALA A 10 -27.58 6.15 -3.07
C ALA A 10 -28.32 7.40 -3.60
N LEU A 11 -27.72 8.08 -4.58
CA LEU A 11 -28.26 9.30 -5.21
C LEU A 11 -29.13 9.01 -6.43
N THR A 12 -29.00 7.80 -7.00
CA THR A 12 -29.79 7.32 -8.17
C THR A 12 -30.47 6.01 -7.84
N GLU A 13 -31.41 5.60 -8.65
CA GLU A 13 -31.81 4.19 -8.71
C GLU A 13 -30.74 3.37 -9.40
N ARG A 14 -30.78 2.05 -9.23
CA ARG A 14 -29.91 1.13 -9.97
C ARG A 14 -30.21 1.24 -11.47
N PHE A 15 -29.18 1.14 -12.29
CA PHE A 15 -29.28 1.20 -13.74
C PHE A 15 -28.30 0.22 -14.37
N GLU A 16 -28.60 -0.20 -15.57
CA GLU A 16 -27.74 -1.08 -16.34
C GLU A 16 -26.67 -0.27 -17.06
N ILE A 17 -25.41 -0.69 -16.90
CA ILE A 17 -24.26 -0.06 -17.54
C ILE A 17 -23.92 -0.77 -18.84
N MET A 18 -23.93 -2.11 -18.81
CA MET A 18 -23.52 -2.96 -19.94
C MET A 18 -24.12 -4.35 -19.76
N THR A 19 -24.53 -4.95 -20.86
CA THR A 19 -24.88 -6.38 -20.95
C THR A 19 -23.90 -7.09 -21.87
N VAL A 20 -23.49 -8.29 -21.49
CA VAL A 20 -22.56 -9.13 -22.26
C VAL A 20 -23.16 -10.52 -22.40
N ASP A 21 -23.40 -10.95 -23.62
CA ASP A 21 -23.82 -12.31 -23.93
C ASP A 21 -22.59 -13.21 -24.16
N PHE A 22 -22.27 -14.06 -23.21
CA PHE A 22 -21.16 -15.01 -23.31
C PHE A 22 -21.35 -16.10 -24.36
N ASN A 23 -22.57 -16.30 -24.86
CA ASN A 23 -22.88 -17.23 -25.97
C ASN A 23 -22.69 -16.57 -27.33
N ASN A 24 -22.54 -15.25 -27.42
CA ASN A 24 -22.37 -14.51 -28.65
C ASN A 24 -20.88 -14.15 -28.89
N LEU A 25 -20.17 -15.04 -29.58
CA LEU A 25 -18.73 -14.87 -29.86
C LEU A 25 -18.40 -13.58 -30.64
N GLU A 26 -19.26 -13.14 -31.54
CA GLU A 26 -19.03 -11.93 -32.33
C GLU A 26 -19.18 -10.67 -31.45
N GLU A 27 -20.10 -10.66 -30.51
CA GLU A 27 -20.24 -9.60 -29.52
C GLU A 27 -19.03 -9.53 -28.63
N LEU A 28 -18.57 -10.67 -28.07
CA LEU A 28 -17.36 -10.75 -27.25
C LEU A 28 -16.12 -10.20 -27.97
N LYS A 29 -15.92 -10.56 -29.25
CA LYS A 29 -14.82 -10.03 -30.05
C LYS A 29 -14.92 -8.53 -30.28
N SER A 30 -16.13 -8.00 -30.38
CA SER A 30 -16.36 -6.59 -30.65
C SER A 30 -16.23 -5.70 -29.42
N LEU A 31 -16.35 -6.25 -28.20
CA LEU A 31 -16.33 -5.48 -26.95
C LEU A 31 -15.09 -4.57 -26.82
N ALA A 32 -13.92 -5.08 -27.16
CA ALA A 32 -12.66 -4.33 -27.05
C ALA A 32 -12.53 -3.19 -28.08
N THR A 33 -13.29 -3.25 -29.17
CA THR A 33 -13.22 -2.27 -30.27
C THR A 33 -14.48 -1.40 -30.35
N LYS A 34 -15.50 -1.69 -29.55
CA LYS A 34 -16.76 -0.94 -29.51
C LYS A 34 -16.50 0.47 -28.97
N LYS A 35 -17.13 1.46 -29.63
CA LYS A 35 -17.11 2.83 -29.11
C LYS A 35 -17.79 2.89 -27.73
N PRO A 36 -17.36 3.80 -26.83
CA PRO A 36 -18.00 3.98 -25.55
C PRO A 36 -19.50 4.25 -25.69
N ASP A 37 -20.31 3.57 -24.90
CA ASP A 37 -21.74 3.81 -24.80
C ASP A 37 -21.98 5.03 -23.91
N LYS A 38 -22.88 5.93 -24.32
CA LYS A 38 -23.29 7.10 -23.53
C LYS A 38 -24.52 6.78 -22.72
N ILE A 39 -24.42 6.95 -21.41
CA ILE A 39 -25.51 6.65 -20.47
C ILE A 39 -25.92 7.94 -19.76
N SER A 40 -27.23 8.14 -19.60
CA SER A 40 -27.83 9.26 -18.88
C SER A 40 -28.68 8.74 -17.73
N ILE A 41 -28.33 9.09 -16.51
CA ILE A 41 -28.94 8.57 -15.28
C ILE A 41 -29.62 9.71 -14.52
N PRO A 42 -30.94 9.64 -14.26
CA PRO A 42 -31.65 10.65 -13.49
C PRO A 42 -31.27 10.58 -12.01
N VAL A 43 -30.99 11.73 -11.42
CA VAL A 43 -30.75 11.90 -9.99
C VAL A 43 -32.07 11.84 -9.23
N LYS A 44 -32.11 11.08 -8.13
CA LYS A 44 -33.29 10.89 -7.28
C LYS A 44 -33.18 11.54 -5.92
N LYS A 45 -31.97 11.71 -5.40
CA LYS A 45 -31.69 12.35 -4.12
C LYS A 45 -30.57 13.36 -4.30
N GLU A 46 -30.60 14.41 -3.50
CA GLU A 46 -29.55 15.40 -3.47
C GLU A 46 -28.33 14.91 -2.69
N GLY A 47 -27.15 15.32 -3.09
CA GLY A 47 -25.89 15.02 -2.43
C GLY A 47 -24.67 15.28 -3.31
N ILE A 48 -23.50 14.97 -2.78
CA ILE A 48 -22.24 15.01 -3.52
C ILE A 48 -22.06 13.65 -4.23
N LEU A 49 -21.69 13.68 -5.51
CA LEU A 49 -21.39 12.48 -6.27
C LEU A 49 -19.93 12.10 -6.09
N ASP A 50 -19.64 11.26 -5.09
CA ASP A 50 -18.29 10.84 -4.75
C ASP A 50 -17.81 9.65 -5.57
N ALA A 51 -18.71 8.73 -5.91
CA ALA A 51 -18.34 7.50 -6.62
C ALA A 51 -19.51 6.87 -7.36
N ILE A 52 -19.18 6.00 -8.32
CA ILE A 52 -20.10 5.08 -8.98
C ILE A 52 -19.80 3.68 -8.46
N VAL A 53 -20.80 3.03 -7.88
CA VAL A 53 -20.70 1.64 -7.39
C VAL A 53 -21.24 0.71 -8.48
N VAL A 54 -20.41 -0.25 -8.87
CA VAL A 54 -20.73 -1.22 -9.93
C VAL A 54 -20.74 -2.62 -9.36
N TRP A 55 -21.73 -3.38 -9.77
CA TRP A 55 -21.84 -4.82 -9.49
C TRP A 55 -22.41 -5.51 -10.74
N PHE A 56 -22.40 -6.81 -10.77
CA PHE A 56 -22.93 -7.58 -11.88
C PHE A 56 -24.08 -8.49 -11.47
N VAL A 57 -24.88 -8.82 -12.44
CA VAL A 57 -25.93 -9.85 -12.37
C VAL A 57 -25.60 -10.89 -13.42
N LEU A 58 -25.33 -12.13 -12.99
CA LEU A 58 -25.09 -13.26 -13.86
C LEU A 58 -26.43 -13.96 -14.12
N GLN A 59 -26.88 -13.97 -15.36
CA GLN A 59 -28.00 -14.78 -15.79
C GLN A 59 -27.49 -16.18 -16.13
N LEU A 60 -27.89 -17.18 -15.37
CA LEU A 60 -27.47 -18.58 -15.55
C LEU A 60 -28.36 -19.29 -16.58
N ASP A 61 -29.65 -19.06 -16.48
CA ASP A 61 -30.68 -19.51 -17.41
C ASP A 61 -31.91 -18.58 -17.36
N ASP A 62 -33.00 -18.91 -17.99
CA ASP A 62 -34.20 -18.07 -18.07
C ASP A 62 -34.86 -17.82 -16.69
N GLU A 63 -34.61 -18.68 -15.71
CA GLU A 63 -35.24 -18.63 -14.39
C GLU A 63 -34.28 -18.25 -13.25
N HIS A 64 -32.96 -18.44 -13.44
CA HIS A 64 -31.98 -18.30 -12.38
C HIS A 64 -30.95 -17.20 -12.67
N SER A 65 -30.77 -16.33 -11.71
CA SER A 65 -29.73 -15.30 -11.75
C SER A 65 -29.00 -15.19 -10.40
N LEU A 66 -27.74 -14.77 -10.46
CA LEU A 66 -26.92 -14.41 -9.30
C LEU A 66 -26.59 -12.93 -9.35
N SER A 67 -26.83 -12.22 -8.26
CA SER A 67 -26.53 -10.79 -8.16
C SER A 67 -25.44 -10.55 -7.13
N THR A 68 -24.49 -9.68 -7.46
CA THR A 68 -23.48 -9.17 -6.51
C THR A 68 -23.83 -7.77 -6.00
N SER A 69 -25.11 -7.42 -6.03
CA SER A 69 -25.66 -6.17 -5.49
C SER A 69 -25.24 -5.95 -4.04
N PRO A 70 -25.04 -4.70 -3.59
CA PRO A 70 -24.77 -4.38 -2.19
C PRO A 70 -25.80 -4.91 -1.17
N SER A 71 -27.00 -5.24 -1.61
CA SER A 71 -28.07 -5.81 -0.79
C SER A 71 -28.04 -7.35 -0.68
N GLU A 72 -27.19 -8.02 -1.47
CA GLU A 72 -27.09 -9.47 -1.48
C GLU A 72 -25.89 -9.95 -0.69
N GLU A 73 -26.06 -11.07 0.01
CA GLU A 73 -24.95 -11.76 0.66
C GLU A 73 -24.23 -12.65 -0.33
N THR A 74 -23.08 -12.17 -0.83
CA THR A 74 -22.26 -12.90 -1.80
C THR A 74 -20.78 -12.85 -1.41
N CYS A 75 -20.00 -13.80 -1.94
CA CYS A 75 -18.55 -13.80 -1.78
C CYS A 75 -17.84 -12.78 -2.70
N TRP A 76 -18.55 -12.18 -3.66
CA TRP A 76 -17.99 -11.15 -4.54
C TRP A 76 -18.19 -9.75 -3.97
N GLU A 77 -17.18 -8.92 -4.12
CA GLU A 77 -17.23 -7.51 -3.76
C GLU A 77 -17.69 -6.65 -4.94
N GLN A 78 -18.17 -5.45 -4.63
CA GLN A 78 -18.53 -4.46 -5.63
C GLN A 78 -17.30 -3.64 -6.02
N ALA A 79 -17.23 -3.21 -7.29
CA ALA A 79 -16.25 -2.25 -7.73
C ALA A 79 -16.73 -0.82 -7.45
N VAL A 80 -15.82 0.05 -7.01
CA VAL A 80 -16.08 1.46 -6.74
C VAL A 80 -15.21 2.31 -7.66
N TYR A 81 -15.83 3.17 -8.44
CA TYR A 81 -15.20 4.13 -9.34
C TYR A 81 -15.30 5.52 -8.72
N PRO A 82 -14.24 6.08 -8.12
CA PRO A 82 -14.25 7.42 -7.57
C PRO A 82 -14.49 8.47 -8.66
N VAL A 83 -15.31 9.47 -8.36
CA VAL A 83 -15.60 10.59 -9.27
C VAL A 83 -14.79 11.80 -8.82
N GLN A 84 -13.64 12.04 -9.45
CA GLN A 84 -12.71 13.11 -9.06
C GLN A 84 -13.06 14.47 -9.70
N ASP A 85 -13.54 14.46 -10.93
CA ASP A 85 -13.79 15.70 -11.69
C ASP A 85 -14.99 16.49 -11.18
N LEU A 86 -15.84 15.87 -10.36
CA LEU A 86 -17.03 16.46 -9.75
C LEU A 86 -16.93 16.56 -8.23
N ALA A 87 -15.74 16.45 -7.66
CA ALA A 87 -15.50 16.70 -6.25
C ALA A 87 -16.12 18.08 -5.87
N ASP A 88 -16.93 18.12 -4.82
CA ASP A 88 -17.68 19.28 -4.38
C ASP A 88 -18.90 19.67 -5.25
N TYR A 89 -19.26 18.88 -6.28
CA TYR A 89 -20.45 19.16 -7.04
C TYR A 89 -21.69 18.55 -6.40
N TRP A 90 -22.61 19.43 -5.97
CA TRP A 90 -23.88 19.04 -5.36
C TRP A 90 -24.93 18.77 -6.44
N ILE A 91 -25.33 17.50 -6.60
CA ILE A 91 -26.39 17.11 -7.52
C ILE A 91 -27.74 17.04 -6.80
N LYS A 92 -28.83 17.25 -7.53
CA LYS A 92 -30.20 17.30 -7.00
C LYS A 92 -31.21 16.57 -7.90
N PRO A 93 -32.38 16.19 -7.39
CA PRO A 93 -33.44 15.61 -8.21
C PRO A 93 -33.79 16.52 -9.39
N GLY A 94 -33.83 15.91 -10.59
CA GLY A 94 -34.01 16.61 -11.87
C GLY A 94 -32.72 16.76 -12.66
N ASP A 95 -31.57 16.65 -12.03
CA ASP A 95 -30.29 16.55 -12.75
C ASP A 95 -30.12 15.15 -13.36
N HIS A 96 -29.27 15.06 -14.38
CA HIS A 96 -28.88 13.82 -15.00
C HIS A 96 -27.36 13.66 -14.94
N VAL A 97 -26.89 12.52 -14.45
CA VAL A 97 -25.48 12.13 -14.54
C VAL A 97 -25.25 11.49 -15.90
N MET A 98 -24.37 12.08 -16.69
CA MET A 98 -23.95 11.59 -18.00
C MET A 98 -22.59 10.93 -17.86
N MET A 99 -22.41 9.75 -18.46
CA MET A 99 -21.12 9.06 -18.46
C MET A 99 -20.91 8.30 -19.77
N GLU A 100 -19.64 8.05 -20.10
CA GLU A 100 -19.23 7.17 -21.18
C GLU A 100 -18.68 5.88 -20.59
N VAL A 101 -19.16 4.74 -21.09
CA VAL A 101 -18.80 3.42 -20.59
C VAL A 101 -18.25 2.55 -21.72
N SER A 102 -17.13 1.90 -21.49
CA SER A 102 -16.52 0.97 -22.43
C SER A 102 -15.90 -0.23 -21.71
N CYS A 103 -15.72 -1.33 -22.41
CA CYS A 103 -14.96 -2.48 -21.95
C CYS A 103 -13.66 -2.57 -22.75
N GLN A 104 -12.52 -2.50 -22.08
CA GLN A 104 -11.21 -2.67 -22.70
C GLN A 104 -10.43 -3.72 -21.94
N GLU A 105 -9.90 -4.72 -22.63
CA GLU A 105 -9.05 -5.76 -22.06
C GLU A 105 -9.61 -6.40 -20.76
N CYS A 106 -10.89 -6.68 -20.69
CA CYS A 106 -11.57 -7.20 -19.49
C CYS A 106 -11.83 -6.16 -18.38
N TYR A 107 -11.50 -4.89 -18.58
CA TYR A 107 -11.80 -3.82 -17.61
C TYR A 107 -12.98 -2.98 -18.08
N LEU A 108 -13.93 -2.74 -17.16
CA LEU A 108 -14.96 -1.74 -17.36
C LEU A 108 -14.33 -0.35 -17.12
N ARG A 109 -14.42 0.53 -18.11
CA ARG A 109 -13.98 1.93 -18.00
C ARG A 109 -15.19 2.84 -17.99
N ILE A 110 -15.26 3.70 -16.98
CA ILE A 110 -16.23 4.77 -16.84
C ILE A 110 -15.48 6.09 -16.95
N GLN A 111 -15.84 6.92 -17.91
CA GLN A 111 -15.16 8.17 -18.21
C GLN A 111 -16.14 9.26 -18.60
N SER A 112 -15.64 10.48 -18.75
CA SER A 112 -16.42 11.65 -19.17
C SER A 112 -17.66 11.89 -18.30
N ILE A 113 -17.52 11.75 -16.98
CA ILE A 113 -18.64 11.95 -16.07
C ILE A 113 -18.95 13.45 -15.99
N SER A 114 -20.21 13.79 -16.27
CA SER A 114 -20.72 15.17 -16.23
C SER A 114 -22.14 15.20 -15.71
N VAL A 115 -22.64 16.36 -15.34
CA VAL A 115 -24.01 16.56 -14.83
C VAL A 115 -24.74 17.54 -15.74
N LEU A 116 -25.93 17.16 -16.17
CA LEU A 116 -26.86 17.98 -16.94
C LEU A 116 -28.01 18.38 -16.03
N GLY A 117 -28.11 19.67 -15.66
CA GLY A 117 -29.16 20.19 -14.82
C GLY A 117 -30.35 20.74 -15.62
N LEU A 118 -31.56 20.71 -15.04
CA LEU A 118 -32.78 21.23 -15.66
C LEU A 118 -32.75 22.75 -15.90
N GLU A 119 -31.83 23.48 -15.24
CA GLU A 119 -31.76 24.95 -15.34
C GLU A 119 -30.62 25.46 -16.25
N CYS A 120 -29.94 24.57 -16.97
CA CYS A 120 -28.67 24.92 -17.61
C CYS A 120 -28.52 24.47 -19.04
N GLU A 121 -29.31 24.98 -19.97
CA GLU A 121 -28.85 25.12 -21.35
C GLU A 121 -27.84 26.30 -21.51
N MET A 122 -27.71 27.16 -20.49
CA MET A 122 -26.83 28.34 -20.56
C MET A 122 -25.64 28.34 -19.58
N ASP A 123 -25.50 27.43 -18.65
CA ASP A 123 -24.46 27.48 -17.60
C ASP A 123 -23.36 26.37 -17.68
N VAL A 124 -23.40 25.52 -18.71
CA VAL A 124 -22.30 24.51 -18.90
C VAL A 124 -20.95 25.18 -18.97
N ALA A 125 -20.85 26.38 -19.55
CA ALA A 125 -19.60 27.14 -19.55
C ALA A 125 -19.22 27.74 -18.20
N LYS A 126 -20.17 27.95 -17.29
CA LYS A 126 -19.93 28.57 -15.97
C LYS A 126 -19.62 27.54 -14.87
N SER A 127 -20.07 26.28 -15.00
CA SER A 127 -19.74 25.24 -14.01
C SER A 127 -18.29 24.77 -14.13
N PHE A 128 -17.73 24.76 -15.34
CA PHE A 128 -16.30 24.49 -15.56
C PHE A 128 -15.35 25.52 -14.97
N THR A 129 -15.81 26.78 -14.75
CA THR A 129 -14.98 27.85 -14.20
C THR A 129 -15.01 27.93 -12.68
N LYS A 130 -15.95 27.24 -11.99
CA LYS A 130 -16.03 27.26 -10.52
C LYS A 130 -15.21 26.22 -9.81
N SER A 131 -14.88 25.13 -10.47
CA SER A 131 -14.11 24.02 -9.86
C SER A 131 -12.58 24.17 -9.91
N LYS A 132 -12.07 25.17 -10.62
CA LYS A 132 -10.65 25.55 -10.56
C LYS A 132 -10.56 27.04 -10.33
N GLY A 133 -10.08 27.46 -9.17
CA GLY A 133 -9.56 28.81 -8.93
C GLY A 133 -8.37 29.08 -9.86
N LEU A 134 -8.56 29.01 -11.15
CA LEU A 134 -7.57 29.23 -12.18
C LEU A 134 -8.00 30.41 -13.05
N LEU A 135 -7.29 31.53 -12.84
CA LEU A 135 -6.98 32.57 -13.81
C LEU A 135 -8.16 33.04 -14.70
N SER A 136 -8.55 34.27 -14.51
CA SER A 136 -9.31 35.04 -15.48
C SER A 136 -8.56 35.07 -16.82
N LEU A 137 -8.83 34.12 -17.69
CA LEU A 137 -8.44 34.18 -19.09
C LEU A 137 -9.45 35.06 -19.83
N GLY A 138 -9.02 36.28 -20.15
CA GLY A 138 -9.84 37.31 -20.72
C GLY A 138 -10.08 37.25 -22.23
N ASN A 139 -10.00 36.07 -22.89
CA ASN A 139 -10.23 35.97 -24.31
C ASN A 139 -10.76 34.60 -24.75
N GLU A 140 -11.94 34.56 -25.34
CA GLU A 140 -12.58 33.33 -25.89
C GLU A 140 -11.67 32.62 -26.92
N ALA A 141 -10.86 33.34 -27.66
CA ALA A 141 -9.92 32.77 -28.64
C ALA A 141 -8.78 31.98 -28.00
N GLU A 142 -8.32 32.38 -26.80
CA GLU A 142 -7.29 31.64 -26.03
C GLU A 142 -7.89 30.37 -25.39
N LEU A 143 -9.13 30.43 -24.95
CA LEU A 143 -9.84 29.26 -24.42
C LEU A 143 -10.07 28.20 -25.51
N CYS A 144 -10.50 28.64 -26.71
CA CYS A 144 -10.66 27.75 -27.87
C CYS A 144 -9.31 27.17 -28.33
N SER A 145 -8.23 27.94 -28.27
CA SER A 145 -6.87 27.47 -28.59
C SER A 145 -6.36 26.48 -27.54
N ALA A 146 -6.61 26.74 -26.25
CA ALA A 146 -6.26 25.83 -25.17
C ALA A 146 -7.05 24.52 -25.23
N LEU A 147 -8.36 24.57 -25.54
CA LEU A 147 -9.21 23.39 -25.77
C LEU A 147 -8.79 22.61 -27.02
N ALA A 148 -8.44 23.29 -28.12
CA ALA A 148 -7.91 22.65 -29.31
C ALA A 148 -6.54 21.97 -29.04
N ASN A 149 -5.69 22.57 -28.25
CA ASN A 149 -4.43 21.97 -27.83
C ASN A 149 -4.61 20.78 -26.89
N LEU A 150 -5.65 20.76 -26.04
CA LEU A 150 -6.05 19.61 -25.25
C LEU A 150 -6.63 18.47 -26.10
N GLN A 151 -7.33 18.79 -27.18
CA GLN A 151 -7.88 17.80 -28.12
C GLN A 151 -6.83 17.25 -29.10
N THR A 152 -5.71 17.95 -29.28
CA THR A 152 -4.58 17.49 -30.12
C THR A 152 -3.48 16.79 -29.31
N SER A 153 -3.60 16.69 -27.98
CA SER A 153 -2.75 15.81 -27.19
C SER A 153 -3.02 14.38 -27.65
N LYS A 154 -1.98 13.75 -28.18
CA LYS A 154 -1.96 12.44 -28.83
C LYS A 154 -2.67 11.37 -28.02
N PRO A 155 -3.32 10.36 -28.65
CA PRO A 155 -3.86 9.18 -27.97
C PRO A 155 -2.85 8.45 -27.08
N ASP A 156 -1.55 8.60 -27.31
CA ASP A 156 -0.47 8.04 -26.51
C ASP A 156 -0.41 8.54 -25.05
N ALA A 157 -1.06 9.67 -24.73
CA ALA A 157 -1.10 10.18 -23.35
C ALA A 157 -2.02 9.37 -22.43
N ILE A 158 -2.97 8.62 -22.98
CA ILE A 158 -3.92 7.79 -22.21
C ILE A 158 -3.28 6.45 -21.79
N GLU A 159 -2.34 5.92 -22.58
CA GLU A 159 -1.59 4.70 -22.25
C GLU A 159 -0.55 4.91 -21.12
N GLN A 160 -0.26 6.16 -20.76
CA GLN A 160 0.70 6.50 -19.71
C GLN A 160 0.06 6.83 -18.36
N THR A 161 -1.22 6.55 -18.17
CA THR A 161 -1.87 6.82 -16.88
C THR A 161 -1.40 5.78 -15.85
N CYS A 162 -0.69 6.25 -14.82
CA CYS A 162 -0.36 5.41 -13.67
C CYS A 162 -1.64 5.08 -12.91
N VAL A 163 -1.96 3.79 -12.82
CA VAL A 163 -3.07 3.30 -11.98
C VAL A 163 -2.45 2.77 -10.70
N LEU A 164 -2.68 3.48 -9.58
CA LEU A 164 -2.29 3.03 -8.26
C LEU A 164 -3.38 2.15 -7.66
N GLU A 165 -2.96 1.11 -6.95
CA GLU A 165 -3.86 0.26 -6.17
C GLU A 165 -4.33 0.99 -4.90
N SER A 166 -5.48 0.57 -4.35
CA SER A 166 -6.03 1.23 -3.15
C SER A 166 -5.08 1.18 -1.95
N MET A 167 -4.25 0.14 -1.85
CA MET A 167 -3.23 0.03 -0.81
C MET A 167 -2.07 1.02 -1.01
N GLU A 168 -1.68 1.28 -2.26
CA GLU A 168 -0.67 2.29 -2.60
C GLU A 168 -1.19 3.71 -2.30
N ILE A 169 -2.47 3.97 -2.59
CA ILE A 169 -3.13 5.23 -2.18
C ILE A 169 -3.19 5.35 -0.66
N ALA A 170 -3.52 4.28 0.06
CA ALA A 170 -3.51 4.28 1.52
C ALA A 170 -2.12 4.54 2.09
N LEU A 171 -1.06 3.98 1.48
CA LEU A 171 0.33 4.28 1.82
C LEU A 171 0.64 5.77 1.63
N LEU A 172 0.26 6.36 0.49
CA LEU A 172 0.49 7.78 0.22
C LEU A 172 -0.22 8.69 1.23
N ASN A 173 -1.37 8.29 1.74
CA ASN A 173 -2.12 9.01 2.76
C ASN A 173 -1.58 8.78 4.19
N ASN A 174 -0.66 7.84 4.40
CA ASN A 174 -0.06 7.57 5.70
C ASN A 174 1.03 8.60 6.04
N ILE A 175 0.61 9.80 6.45
CA ILE A 175 1.51 10.90 6.81
C ILE A 175 2.49 10.50 7.92
N PRO A 176 2.07 9.85 9.03
CA PRO A 176 3.01 9.42 10.08
C PRO A 176 4.13 8.49 9.56
N TYR A 177 3.83 7.63 8.59
CA TYR A 177 4.82 6.78 7.92
C TYR A 177 5.90 7.63 7.24
N HIS A 178 5.50 8.55 6.36
CA HIS A 178 6.44 9.37 5.61
C HIS A 178 7.25 10.32 6.49
N GLU A 179 6.61 10.93 7.49
CA GLU A 179 7.30 11.79 8.45
C GLU A 179 8.29 11.00 9.30
N GLY A 180 7.93 9.80 9.76
CA GLY A 180 8.80 8.90 10.50
C GLY A 180 10.08 8.59 9.73
N PHE A 181 9.95 8.14 8.47
CA PHE A 181 11.10 7.88 7.60
C PHE A 181 11.93 9.13 7.35
N LYS A 182 11.30 10.28 7.08
CA LYS A 182 11.99 11.56 6.87
C LYS A 182 12.83 11.96 8.09
N MET A 183 12.26 11.84 9.28
CA MET A 183 12.98 12.15 10.54
C MET A 183 14.15 11.19 10.78
N ALA A 184 13.92 9.88 10.59
CA ALA A 184 14.97 8.87 10.77
C ALA A 184 16.12 9.06 9.78
N MET A 185 15.83 9.27 8.50
CA MET A 185 16.82 9.55 7.48
C MET A 185 17.63 10.80 7.82
N ARG A 186 16.97 11.91 8.19
CA ARG A 186 17.65 13.15 8.58
C ARG A 186 18.63 12.93 9.76
N LYS A 187 18.21 12.15 10.76
CA LYS A 187 19.02 11.86 11.94
C LYS A 187 20.29 11.08 11.58
N VAL A 188 20.17 10.06 10.74
CA VAL A 188 21.33 9.28 10.25
C VAL A 188 22.25 10.14 9.40
N LEU A 189 21.73 10.86 8.41
CA LEU A 189 22.54 11.70 7.53
C LEU A 189 23.28 12.81 8.29
N SER A 190 22.64 13.41 9.30
CA SER A 190 23.29 14.40 10.18
C SER A 190 24.41 13.78 11.01
N SER A 191 24.34 12.49 11.35
CA SER A 191 25.40 11.81 12.09
C SER A 191 26.60 11.42 11.22
N LEU A 192 26.39 11.33 9.90
CA LEU A 192 27.41 10.95 8.91
C LEU A 192 28.16 12.16 8.33
N THR A 193 27.81 13.41 8.70
CA THR A 193 28.46 14.61 8.19
C THR A 193 29.90 14.72 8.69
N PRO A 194 30.86 15.20 7.86
CA PRO A 194 32.29 15.22 8.16
C PRO A 194 32.69 15.93 9.47
N GLU A 195 31.94 16.95 9.87
CA GLU A 195 32.21 17.70 11.12
C GLU A 195 32.15 16.83 12.40
N LYS A 196 31.31 15.78 12.42
CA LYS A 196 31.24 14.83 13.54
C LYS A 196 32.21 13.67 13.41
N LEU A 197 32.58 13.30 12.16
CA LEU A 197 33.64 12.29 11.94
C LEU A 197 35.02 12.79 12.40
N CYS A 198 35.34 14.08 12.19
CA CYS A 198 36.57 14.67 12.70
C CYS A 198 36.63 14.66 14.23
N GLN A 199 35.53 14.99 14.93
CA GLN A 199 35.49 14.94 16.40
C GLN A 199 35.61 13.52 16.98
N ALA A 200 35.15 12.50 16.27
CA ALA A 200 35.30 11.09 16.71
C ALA A 200 36.71 10.53 16.44
N MET A 201 37.44 11.04 15.44
CA MET A 201 38.82 10.67 15.14
C MET A 201 39.82 11.38 16.08
N ASP A 202 39.54 12.63 16.46
CA ASP A 202 40.40 13.40 17.40
C ASP A 202 40.41 12.81 18.81
N THR A 203 39.40 12.07 19.22
CA THR A 203 39.41 11.35 20.51
C THR A 203 40.26 10.07 20.52
N HIS A 204 40.70 9.57 19.36
CA HIS A 204 41.57 8.39 19.26
C HIS A 204 43.03 8.69 18.90
N CYS A 205 43.39 9.93 18.57
CA CYS A 205 44.73 10.33 18.14
C CYS A 205 45.43 11.29 19.11
N GLN A 206 45.18 11.22 20.43
CA GLN A 206 46.06 11.83 21.43
C GLN A 206 47.10 10.83 21.90
N ASN A 207 47.98 10.39 21.00
CA ASN A 207 49.32 9.88 21.30
C ASN A 207 50.02 9.60 19.98
N ASN A 208 50.72 10.61 19.43
CA ASN A 208 52.05 10.50 18.88
C ASN A 208 52.48 11.80 18.18
N GLU A 209 53.67 12.19 18.53
CA GLU A 209 54.32 13.48 18.29
C GLU A 209 54.77 13.75 16.86
N MET A 210 54.82 15.07 16.57
CA MET A 210 55.81 15.85 15.78
C MET A 210 56.30 15.32 14.42
N GLY A 211 56.00 16.09 13.40
CA GLY A 211 56.69 16.12 12.10
C GLY A 211 56.33 17.34 11.29
N SER A 212 57.19 18.39 11.35
CA SER A 212 57.08 19.62 10.59
C SER A 212 57.26 19.42 9.08
N GLY A 213 56.31 19.85 8.27
CA GLY A 213 56.43 19.88 6.83
C GLY A 213 55.50 20.95 6.23
N THR A 214 56.10 22.09 5.86
CA THR A 214 55.46 23.15 5.08
C THR A 214 55.17 22.72 3.64
N GLY A 215 53.88 22.45 3.34
CA GLY A 215 53.41 22.22 1.98
C GLY A 215 52.23 23.13 1.71
N GLN A 216 52.36 24.01 0.72
CA GLN A 216 51.28 24.83 0.17
C GLN A 216 50.23 23.87 -0.47
N ASN A 217 49.10 23.69 0.16
CA ASN A 217 47.96 22.96 -0.40
C ASN A 217 47.07 23.96 -1.13
N ASN A 218 47.06 23.87 -2.44
CA ASN A 218 45.97 24.35 -3.28
C ASN A 218 44.74 23.49 -2.95
N THR A 219 43.87 23.95 -2.06
CA THR A 219 42.55 23.37 -1.80
C THR A 219 41.67 23.63 -3.01
N VAL A 220 41.65 22.67 -3.93
CA VAL A 220 40.53 22.47 -4.83
C VAL A 220 39.33 22.18 -3.90
N GLN A 221 38.38 23.09 -3.82
CA GLN A 221 37.10 22.87 -3.17
C GLN A 221 36.38 21.75 -3.92
N SER A 222 36.61 20.50 -3.55
CA SER A 222 35.79 19.38 -4.01
C SER A 222 34.40 19.57 -3.41
N THR A 223 33.39 19.67 -4.24
CA THR A 223 31.99 19.57 -3.79
C THR A 223 31.86 18.32 -2.94
N PRO A 224 31.29 18.41 -1.72
CA PRO A 224 31.16 17.26 -0.85
C PRO A 224 30.34 16.17 -1.55
N GLU A 225 30.79 14.92 -1.44
CA GLU A 225 30.11 13.78 -2.06
C GLU A 225 28.70 13.60 -1.47
N PRO A 226 27.71 13.23 -2.30
CA PRO A 226 26.35 12.99 -1.84
C PRO A 226 26.28 11.69 -1.01
N PHE A 227 25.34 11.63 -0.08
CA PHE A 227 24.94 10.42 0.59
C PHE A 227 24.06 9.56 -0.32
N TYR A 228 24.33 8.27 -0.42
CA TYR A 228 23.59 7.35 -1.27
C TYR A 228 22.49 6.67 -0.45
N VAL A 229 21.24 6.78 -0.90
CA VAL A 229 20.06 6.18 -0.27
C VAL A 229 19.36 5.28 -1.28
N LEU A 230 19.14 4.02 -0.93
CA LEU A 230 18.43 3.03 -1.75
C LEU A 230 17.09 2.68 -1.08
N ASP A 231 16.02 2.79 -1.84
CA ASP A 231 14.71 2.27 -1.48
C ASP A 231 14.43 0.98 -2.25
N VAL A 232 14.34 -0.14 -1.53
CA VAL A 232 14.07 -1.48 -2.07
C VAL A 232 12.61 -1.83 -1.81
N SER A 233 11.69 -0.98 -2.30
CA SER A 233 10.25 -1.23 -2.23
C SER A 233 9.79 -1.92 -3.52
N GLU A 234 8.96 -2.94 -3.39
CA GLU A 234 8.36 -3.65 -4.54
C GLU A 234 7.18 -2.88 -5.13
N GLY A 235 6.46 -2.10 -4.30
CA GLY A 235 5.34 -1.25 -4.66
C GLY A 235 5.72 0.21 -4.97
N PHE A 236 4.71 1.05 -5.10
CA PHE A 236 4.89 2.48 -5.30
C PHE A 236 5.34 3.17 -4.01
N SER A 237 6.51 3.80 -4.03
CA SER A 237 7.08 4.48 -2.86
C SER A 237 7.60 5.86 -3.23
N ILE A 238 7.25 6.88 -2.42
CA ILE A 238 7.80 8.24 -2.54
C ILE A 238 8.97 8.50 -1.58
N LEU A 239 9.44 7.49 -0.84
CA LEU A 239 10.56 7.63 0.08
C LEU A 239 11.85 8.11 -0.58
N PRO A 240 12.18 7.70 -1.83
CA PRO A 240 13.34 8.24 -2.55
C PRO A 240 13.22 9.76 -2.80
N ILE A 241 12.01 10.24 -3.15
CA ILE A 241 11.76 11.68 -3.33
C ILE A 241 11.92 12.41 -2.01
N ILE A 242 11.37 11.86 -0.92
CA ILE A 242 11.53 12.40 0.44
C ILE A 242 13.01 12.47 0.81
N ALA A 243 13.80 11.43 0.53
CA ALA A 243 15.25 11.42 0.76
C ALA A 243 15.95 12.54 0.00
N GLY A 244 15.56 12.77 -1.27
CA GLY A 244 16.08 13.85 -2.08
C GLY A 244 15.84 15.26 -1.51
N THR A 245 14.80 15.45 -0.68
CA THR A 245 14.56 16.73 0.01
C THR A 245 15.55 17.03 1.14
N LEU A 246 16.38 16.06 1.55
CA LEU A 246 17.25 16.19 2.73
C LEU A 246 18.61 16.78 2.43
N GLY A 247 18.82 17.36 1.27
CA GLY A 247 20.06 18.07 0.90
C GLY A 247 20.98 17.22 0.03
N GLN A 248 22.22 17.02 0.43
CA GLN A 248 23.24 16.31 -0.36
C GLN A 248 23.00 14.80 -0.40
N VAL A 249 21.85 14.39 -0.93
CA VAL A 249 21.45 12.98 -1.05
C VAL A 249 21.26 12.63 -2.52
N LYS A 250 21.78 11.48 -2.92
CA LYS A 250 21.49 10.84 -4.21
C LYS A 250 20.57 9.64 -3.93
N PRO A 251 19.25 9.78 -4.12
CA PRO A 251 18.29 8.72 -3.90
C PRO A 251 18.17 7.79 -5.09
N TYR A 252 17.94 6.53 -4.80
CA TYR A 252 17.70 5.46 -5.76
C TYR A 252 16.41 4.73 -5.42
N SER A 253 15.62 4.39 -6.44
CA SER A 253 14.42 3.56 -6.34
C SER A 253 14.59 2.28 -7.11
N SER A 254 14.22 1.15 -6.52
CA SER A 254 14.21 -0.17 -7.17
C SER A 254 12.89 -0.50 -7.86
N VAL A 255 11.97 0.46 -7.98
CA VAL A 255 10.67 0.24 -8.58
C VAL A 255 10.78 -0.34 -10.00
N GLU A 256 10.03 -1.43 -10.25
CA GLU A 256 10.11 -2.19 -11.50
C GLU A 256 9.13 -1.69 -12.56
N LYS A 257 7.89 -1.37 -12.16
CA LYS A 257 6.80 -0.98 -13.06
C LYS A 257 7.12 0.37 -13.73
N ASP A 258 7.16 0.40 -15.06
CA ASP A 258 7.42 1.65 -15.81
C ASP A 258 6.40 2.75 -15.52
N GLN A 259 5.13 2.40 -15.28
CA GLN A 259 4.10 3.36 -14.89
C GLN A 259 4.42 4.05 -13.56
N HIS A 260 4.97 3.32 -12.58
CA HIS A 260 5.41 3.89 -11.30
C HIS A 260 6.62 4.80 -11.49
N ARG A 261 7.57 4.44 -12.38
CA ARG A 261 8.73 5.29 -12.72
C ARG A 261 8.27 6.62 -13.32
N ILE A 262 7.34 6.57 -14.27
CA ILE A 262 6.74 7.76 -14.88
C ILE A 262 6.07 8.64 -13.81
N ALA A 263 5.29 8.05 -12.91
CA ALA A 263 4.64 8.79 -11.84
C ALA A 263 5.66 9.46 -10.89
N LEU A 264 6.74 8.75 -10.51
CA LEU A 264 7.80 9.30 -9.67
C LEU A 264 8.58 10.41 -10.37
N ASP A 265 8.84 10.30 -11.69
CA ASP A 265 9.44 11.36 -12.49
C ASP A 265 8.53 12.62 -12.50
N LEU A 266 7.23 12.46 -12.74
CA LEU A 266 6.26 13.56 -12.72
C LEU A 266 6.17 14.25 -11.34
N ILE A 267 6.14 13.46 -10.26
CA ILE A 267 6.15 14.00 -8.89
C ILE A 267 7.45 14.76 -8.62
N SER A 268 8.59 14.22 -9.08
CA SER A 268 9.90 14.89 -8.95
C SER A 268 9.93 16.22 -9.67
N GLU A 269 9.48 16.26 -10.92
CA GLU A 269 9.37 17.50 -11.71
C GLU A 269 8.43 18.52 -11.05
N ALA A 270 7.27 18.09 -10.57
CA ALA A 270 6.31 18.95 -9.87
C ALA A 270 6.87 19.56 -8.57
N ASN A 271 7.84 18.89 -7.94
CA ASN A 271 8.55 19.37 -6.76
C ASN A 271 9.89 20.03 -7.06
N HIS A 272 10.12 20.41 -8.32
CA HIS A 272 11.32 21.15 -8.77
C HIS A 272 12.65 20.38 -8.61
N PHE A 273 12.61 19.06 -8.59
CA PHE A 273 13.83 18.25 -8.65
C PHE A 273 14.36 18.22 -10.10
N SER A 274 15.68 18.24 -10.24
CA SER A 274 16.28 17.98 -11.55
C SER A 274 16.03 16.51 -11.94
N LYS A 275 15.95 16.24 -13.25
CA LYS A 275 15.76 14.88 -13.79
C LYS A 275 16.85 13.88 -13.36
N GLU A 276 17.99 14.39 -12.90
CA GLU A 276 19.13 13.59 -12.43
C GLU A 276 19.12 13.35 -10.91
N THR A 277 18.14 13.91 -10.18
CA THR A 277 18.10 13.78 -8.72
C THR A 277 17.74 12.36 -8.32
N LEU A 278 16.66 11.80 -8.88
CA LEU A 278 16.21 10.43 -8.61
C LEU A 278 16.75 9.47 -9.67
N GLU A 279 17.38 8.39 -9.23
CA GLU A 279 17.84 7.32 -10.09
C GLU A 279 16.94 6.06 -9.93
N PHE A 280 16.62 5.42 -11.05
CA PHE A 280 15.93 4.14 -11.06
C PHE A 280 16.96 3.01 -11.17
N TRP A 281 17.15 2.31 -10.06
CA TRP A 281 18.26 1.39 -9.88
C TRP A 281 18.24 0.22 -10.86
N LEU A 282 17.06 -0.38 -11.09
CA LEU A 282 16.94 -1.53 -12.00
C LEU A 282 17.20 -1.23 -13.47
N ARG A 283 17.22 0.03 -13.89
CA ARG A 283 17.64 0.40 -15.27
C ARG A 283 19.11 0.14 -15.53
N HIS A 284 19.90 0.00 -14.49
CA HIS A 284 21.35 -0.12 -14.55
C HIS A 284 21.87 -1.49 -14.13
N VAL A 285 20.97 -2.42 -13.81
CA VAL A 285 21.28 -3.77 -13.33
C VAL A 285 20.82 -4.76 -14.38
N GLU A 286 21.75 -5.53 -14.95
CA GLU A 286 21.45 -6.55 -15.97
C GLU A 286 20.69 -7.76 -15.38
N ASP A 287 20.87 -8.03 -14.11
CA ASP A 287 20.23 -9.11 -13.37
C ASP A 287 19.30 -8.53 -12.30
N GLU A 288 17.99 -8.61 -12.52
CA GLU A 288 16.95 -8.10 -11.62
C GLU A 288 17.01 -8.76 -10.23
N SER A 289 17.56 -9.98 -10.13
CA SER A 289 17.78 -10.64 -8.84
C SER A 289 18.87 -9.97 -7.99
N ALA A 290 19.70 -9.12 -8.59
CA ALA A 290 20.85 -8.47 -7.97
C ALA A 290 20.58 -6.99 -7.60
N VAL A 291 19.37 -6.67 -7.13
CA VAL A 291 18.98 -5.30 -6.70
C VAL A 291 19.93 -4.75 -5.62
N LEU A 292 20.40 -5.61 -4.70
CA LEU A 292 21.29 -5.22 -3.63
C LEU A 292 22.76 -5.29 -4.07
N GLN A 293 23.23 -4.23 -4.70
CA GLN A 293 24.62 -4.01 -5.11
C GLN A 293 25.12 -2.64 -4.63
N ARG A 294 26.40 -2.34 -4.82
CA ARG A 294 26.98 -1.03 -4.51
C ARG A 294 26.45 0.04 -5.48
N PRO A 295 26.20 1.28 -5.03
CA PRO A 295 25.74 2.37 -5.91
C PRO A 295 26.78 2.69 -7.01
N LYS A 296 28.06 2.53 -6.68
CA LYS A 296 29.22 2.60 -7.59
C LYS A 296 30.31 1.67 -7.08
N SER A 297 31.32 1.35 -7.92
CA SER A 297 32.37 0.38 -7.59
C SER A 297 33.12 0.66 -6.29
N ASP A 298 33.27 1.92 -5.93
CA ASP A 298 34.02 2.41 -4.75
C ASP A 298 33.12 3.00 -3.65
N LYS A 299 31.78 3.02 -3.82
CA LYS A 299 30.81 3.65 -2.91
C LYS A 299 29.94 2.63 -2.22
N LEU A 300 29.48 3.00 -1.04
CA LEU A 300 28.57 2.22 -0.20
C LEU A 300 27.32 3.06 0.11
N TRP A 301 26.23 2.39 0.50
CA TRP A 301 24.98 3.04 0.85
C TRP A 301 25.07 3.68 2.24
N SER A 302 24.52 4.87 2.37
CA SER A 302 24.33 5.52 3.67
C SER A 302 23.07 4.97 4.36
N ILE A 303 22.04 4.73 3.57
CA ILE A 303 20.76 4.17 4.04
C ILE A 303 20.26 3.19 2.98
N ILE A 304 19.76 2.04 3.44
CA ILE A 304 18.98 1.10 2.64
C ILE A 304 17.62 0.95 3.31
N ILE A 305 16.56 1.23 2.59
CA ILE A 305 15.18 1.05 3.03
C ILE A 305 14.70 -0.29 2.49
N LEU A 306 14.25 -1.17 3.37
CA LEU A 306 13.68 -2.46 3.02
C LEU A 306 12.18 -2.48 3.33
N ASP A 307 11.40 -2.98 2.38
CA ASP A 307 9.98 -3.26 2.60
C ASP A 307 9.89 -4.59 3.38
N VAL A 308 9.58 -4.51 4.67
CA VAL A 308 9.65 -5.67 5.59
C VAL A 308 8.31 -6.33 5.77
N ILE A 309 7.23 -5.57 5.67
CA ILE A 309 5.87 -6.04 5.94
C ILE A 309 5.04 -5.86 4.67
N GLU A 310 4.50 -6.96 4.19
CA GLU A 310 3.56 -6.95 3.07
C GLU A 310 2.25 -6.24 3.45
N PRO A 311 1.51 -5.67 2.48
CA PRO A 311 0.17 -5.14 2.73
C PRO A 311 -0.79 -6.16 3.35
N SER A 312 -0.55 -7.45 3.15
CA SER A 312 -1.28 -8.60 3.70
C SER A 312 -1.20 -8.74 5.22
N GLY A 313 -0.20 -8.11 5.86
CA GLY A 313 0.14 -8.25 7.27
C GLY A 313 1.13 -9.39 7.55
N LEU A 314 1.81 -9.89 6.53
CA LEU A 314 2.88 -10.88 6.67
C LEU A 314 4.26 -10.23 6.54
N ILE A 315 5.28 -10.96 6.98
CA ILE A 315 6.68 -10.57 6.75
C ILE A 315 7.05 -10.93 5.31
N GLN A 316 7.72 -10.01 4.63
CA GLN A 316 8.26 -10.20 3.29
C GLN A 316 9.19 -11.42 3.22
N GLN A 317 9.07 -12.19 2.13
CA GLN A 317 9.97 -13.29 1.89
C GLN A 317 11.43 -12.81 1.74
N GLU A 318 12.37 -13.64 2.18
CA GLU A 318 13.82 -13.37 2.06
C GLU A 318 14.31 -12.09 2.74
N ILE A 319 13.50 -11.47 3.63
CA ILE A 319 13.86 -10.21 4.27
C ILE A 319 15.16 -10.31 5.08
N MET A 320 15.42 -11.44 5.73
CA MET A 320 16.62 -11.65 6.53
C MET A 320 17.88 -11.81 5.64
N GLU A 321 17.73 -12.43 4.48
CA GLU A 321 18.74 -12.53 3.44
C GLU A 321 19.03 -11.16 2.83
N LYS A 322 17.98 -10.40 2.45
CA LYS A 322 18.10 -9.02 1.98
C LYS A 322 18.82 -8.15 3.02
N ALA A 323 18.47 -8.26 4.30
CA ALA A 323 19.14 -7.54 5.38
C ALA A 323 20.62 -7.96 5.55
N ALA A 324 20.94 -9.25 5.40
CA ALA A 324 22.31 -9.74 5.48
C ALA A 324 23.19 -9.15 4.37
N ILE A 325 22.71 -9.11 3.13
CA ILE A 325 23.40 -8.49 2.00
C ILE A 325 23.52 -6.98 2.24
N SER A 326 22.43 -6.33 2.64
CA SER A 326 22.39 -4.88 2.89
C SER A 326 23.44 -4.43 3.90
N ARG A 327 23.65 -5.18 4.98
CA ARG A 327 24.71 -4.87 5.98
C ARG A 327 26.11 -4.81 5.37
N CYS A 328 26.39 -5.66 4.38
CA CYS A 328 27.69 -5.68 3.68
C CYS A 328 27.86 -4.50 2.72
N LEU A 329 26.78 -3.84 2.35
CA LEU A 329 26.74 -2.73 1.40
C LEU A 329 26.66 -1.37 2.06
N LEU A 330 26.48 -1.30 3.38
CA LEU A 330 26.43 -0.05 4.15
C LEU A 330 27.82 0.51 4.40
N GLN A 331 27.95 1.83 4.30
CA GLN A 331 29.11 2.55 4.82
C GLN A 331 29.15 2.52 6.35
N SER A 332 30.31 2.88 6.92
CA SER A 332 30.42 3.01 8.39
C SER A 332 29.39 4.01 8.93
N GLY A 333 28.60 3.59 9.93
CA GLY A 333 27.50 4.37 10.49
C GLY A 333 26.22 4.36 9.67
N GLY A 334 26.21 3.77 8.47
CA GLY A 334 25.01 3.61 7.65
C GLY A 334 23.97 2.70 8.30
N LYS A 335 22.72 2.81 7.89
CA LYS A 335 21.59 2.10 8.49
C LYS A 335 20.69 1.43 7.47
N ILE A 336 20.09 0.29 7.88
CA ILE A 336 18.92 -0.30 7.25
C ILE A 336 17.68 0.28 7.93
N PHE A 337 16.64 0.59 7.19
CA PHE A 337 15.34 0.95 7.73
C PHE A 337 14.28 -0.06 7.29
N PRO A 338 13.46 -0.57 8.25
CA PRO A 338 13.59 -0.40 9.71
C PRO A 338 14.84 -1.06 10.25
N GLN A 339 15.34 -0.62 11.42
CA GLN A 339 16.50 -1.27 12.07
C GLN A 339 16.10 -2.60 12.70
N TYR A 340 14.92 -2.66 13.29
CA TYR A 340 14.34 -3.89 13.83
C TYR A 340 12.81 -3.82 13.83
N VAL A 341 12.18 -4.98 13.90
CA VAL A 341 10.74 -5.15 13.94
C VAL A 341 10.36 -6.02 15.12
N LEU A 342 9.35 -5.62 15.88
CA LEU A 342 8.73 -6.42 16.93
C LEU A 342 7.35 -6.90 16.44
N MET A 343 7.11 -8.19 16.52
CA MET A 343 5.81 -8.80 16.27
C MET A 343 5.05 -8.92 17.58
N PHE A 344 3.84 -8.41 17.63
CA PHE A 344 2.92 -8.55 18.75
C PHE A 344 1.75 -9.43 18.38
N GLY A 345 1.22 -10.16 19.36
CA GLY A 345 0.02 -10.98 19.19
C GLY A 345 -0.90 -10.89 20.40
N LEU A 346 -2.12 -11.32 20.18
CA LEU A 346 -3.21 -11.26 21.14
C LEU A 346 -4.04 -12.55 21.03
N LEU A 347 -4.40 -13.18 22.17
CA LEU A 347 -5.33 -14.31 22.17
C LEU A 347 -6.77 -13.79 22.11
N VAL A 348 -7.54 -14.31 21.16
CA VAL A 348 -8.94 -13.85 20.98
C VAL A 348 -9.90 -15.03 20.82
N GLU A 349 -11.16 -14.76 21.18
CA GLU A 349 -12.31 -15.53 20.75
C GLU A 349 -13.01 -14.76 19.62
N SER A 350 -13.00 -15.30 18.40
CA SER A 350 -13.64 -14.72 17.23
C SER A 350 -14.33 -15.80 16.42
N GLN A 351 -15.64 -15.77 16.43
CA GLN A 351 -16.46 -16.67 15.63
C GLN A 351 -16.30 -16.35 14.13
N THR A 352 -16.18 -15.07 13.79
CA THR A 352 -15.96 -14.60 12.41
C THR A 352 -14.72 -15.25 11.79
N LEU A 353 -13.58 -15.25 12.50
CA LEU A 353 -12.35 -15.87 11.98
C LEU A 353 -12.49 -17.37 11.79
N VAL A 354 -13.24 -18.06 12.66
CA VAL A 354 -13.51 -19.48 12.51
C VAL A 354 -14.36 -19.75 11.27
N GLU A 355 -15.44 -18.99 11.09
CA GLU A 355 -16.36 -19.14 9.96
C GLU A 355 -15.72 -18.82 8.61
N GLU A 356 -14.82 -17.83 8.59
CA GLU A 356 -14.10 -17.46 7.38
C GLU A 356 -12.90 -18.39 7.06
N SER A 357 -12.47 -19.23 7.99
CA SER A 357 -11.27 -20.06 7.81
C SER A 357 -11.57 -21.51 7.44
N ALA A 358 -12.78 -21.99 7.69
CA ALA A 358 -13.15 -23.38 7.42
C ALA A 358 -14.62 -23.48 7.00
N VAL A 359 -14.95 -24.50 6.20
CA VAL A 359 -16.34 -24.83 5.88
C VAL A 359 -17.02 -25.30 7.15
N GLN A 360 -18.07 -24.61 7.55
CA GLN A 360 -18.78 -24.87 8.80
C GLN A 360 -19.79 -26.02 8.64
N GLY A 361 -20.01 -26.75 9.74
CA GLY A 361 -20.96 -27.84 9.84
C GLY A 361 -20.49 -29.15 9.23
N THR A 362 -21.12 -30.21 9.65
CA THR A 362 -20.89 -31.60 9.18
C THR A 362 -21.95 -32.02 8.16
N GLU A 363 -22.94 -31.18 7.92
CA GLU A 363 -24.04 -31.48 6.99
C GLU A 363 -23.56 -31.42 5.56
N ARG A 364 -24.18 -32.17 4.68
CA ARG A 364 -23.86 -32.21 3.27
C ARG A 364 -24.33 -30.91 2.60
N THR A 365 -23.41 -30.18 2.02
CA THR A 365 -23.72 -28.99 1.21
C THR A 365 -24.31 -29.46 -0.15
N LEU A 366 -25.58 -29.17 -0.39
CA LEU A 366 -26.30 -29.64 -1.60
C LEU A 366 -26.15 -31.15 -1.83
N GLY A 367 -26.13 -31.96 -0.74
CA GLY A 367 -25.93 -33.39 -0.81
C GLY A 367 -24.48 -33.86 -0.94
N LEU A 368 -23.54 -32.96 -1.03
CA LEU A 368 -22.11 -33.24 -1.15
C LEU A 368 -21.42 -33.17 0.22
N ASN A 369 -20.57 -34.13 0.50
CA ASN A 369 -19.78 -34.17 1.72
C ASN A 369 -18.49 -33.39 1.52
N ILE A 370 -18.45 -32.11 1.86
CA ILE A 370 -17.36 -31.17 1.55
C ILE A 370 -16.44 -30.94 2.74
N ALA A 371 -16.99 -30.53 3.89
CA ALA A 371 -16.21 -30.06 5.04
C ALA A 371 -15.11 -31.04 5.51
N PRO A 372 -15.34 -32.36 5.67
CA PRO A 372 -14.32 -33.28 6.14
C PRO A 372 -13.12 -33.43 5.22
N PHE A 373 -13.27 -33.06 3.95
CA PHE A 373 -12.20 -33.15 2.94
C PHE A 373 -11.51 -31.83 2.71
N ILE A 374 -12.26 -30.73 2.61
CA ILE A 374 -11.68 -29.45 2.26
C ILE A 374 -10.96 -28.79 3.43
N ASN A 375 -11.47 -28.98 4.66
CA ASN A 375 -10.88 -28.35 5.85
C ASN A 375 -9.49 -28.88 6.21
N GLN A 376 -9.08 -30.03 5.68
CA GLN A 376 -7.71 -30.50 5.85
C GLN A 376 -6.69 -29.74 4.98
N PHE A 377 -7.15 -28.90 4.05
CA PHE A 377 -6.32 -28.05 3.18
C PHE A 377 -6.43 -26.56 3.55
N GLN A 378 -7.09 -26.22 4.66
CA GLN A 378 -7.23 -24.82 5.06
C GLN A 378 -5.86 -24.20 5.35
N VAL A 379 -5.74 -22.91 5.00
CA VAL A 379 -4.57 -22.12 5.34
C VAL A 379 -4.75 -21.62 6.78
N PRO A 380 -3.83 -21.93 7.70
CA PRO A 380 -4.00 -21.61 9.12
C PRO A 380 -3.84 -20.10 9.42
N ILE A 381 -3.44 -19.29 8.43
CA ILE A 381 -3.22 -17.85 8.57
C ILE A 381 -4.20 -17.10 7.71
N ARG A 382 -5.05 -16.28 8.35
CA ARG A 382 -5.88 -15.28 7.69
C ARG A 382 -5.09 -13.99 7.53
N VAL A 383 -5.12 -13.40 6.35
CA VAL A 383 -4.41 -12.17 5.98
C VAL A 383 -5.41 -11.08 5.59
N PHE A 384 -4.91 -9.85 5.39
CA PHE A 384 -5.71 -8.68 5.05
C PHE A 384 -6.80 -8.34 6.08
N LEU A 385 -6.53 -8.62 7.36
CA LEU A 385 -7.46 -8.31 8.43
C LEU A 385 -7.41 -6.81 8.78
N ASP A 386 -8.57 -6.27 9.10
CA ASP A 386 -8.69 -5.01 9.80
C ASP A 386 -9.00 -5.32 11.27
N LEU A 387 -7.97 -5.31 12.10
CA LEU A 387 -8.10 -5.70 13.50
C LEU A 387 -9.02 -4.75 14.28
N SER A 388 -9.11 -3.48 13.87
CA SER A 388 -9.94 -2.47 14.53
C SER A 388 -11.44 -2.75 14.34
N SER A 389 -11.81 -3.36 13.22
CA SER A 389 -13.20 -3.70 12.89
C SER A 389 -13.54 -5.17 13.09
N LEU A 390 -12.57 -6.02 13.46
CA LEU A 390 -12.77 -7.46 13.64
C LEU A 390 -13.64 -7.75 14.86
N PRO A 391 -14.81 -8.42 14.70
CA PRO A 391 -15.61 -8.86 15.83
C PRO A 391 -14.87 -9.96 16.62
N CYS A 392 -14.31 -9.59 17.76
CA CYS A 392 -13.59 -10.53 18.62
C CYS A 392 -13.64 -10.12 20.09
N ILE A 393 -13.44 -11.11 20.97
CA ILE A 393 -13.31 -10.91 22.40
C ILE A 393 -11.84 -11.13 22.77
N PRO A 394 -11.10 -10.09 23.21
CA PRO A 394 -9.75 -10.26 23.73
C PRO A 394 -9.73 -11.11 25.02
N LEU A 395 -8.90 -12.13 25.04
CA LEU A 395 -8.71 -13.03 26.19
C LEU A 395 -7.38 -12.78 26.92
N SER A 396 -6.43 -12.10 26.27
CA SER A 396 -5.15 -11.71 26.87
C SER A 396 -4.86 -10.23 26.60
N LYS A 397 -3.76 -9.73 27.17
CA LYS A 397 -3.13 -8.48 26.70
C LYS A 397 -2.22 -8.81 25.51
N PRO A 398 -1.91 -7.81 24.66
CA PRO A 398 -0.88 -7.96 23.62
C PRO A 398 0.46 -8.40 24.25
N VAL A 399 1.11 -9.36 23.60
CA VAL A 399 2.44 -9.84 24.00
C VAL A 399 3.41 -9.79 22.83
N GLU A 400 4.68 -9.54 23.12
CA GLU A 400 5.75 -9.61 22.12
C GLU A 400 6.03 -11.08 21.78
N LEU A 401 5.79 -11.45 20.53
CA LEU A 401 5.99 -12.80 20.02
C LEU A 401 7.40 -12.99 19.46
N LEU A 402 7.91 -12.01 18.68
CA LEU A 402 9.15 -12.14 17.94
C LEU A 402 9.82 -10.76 17.81
N ARG A 403 11.18 -10.79 17.79
CA ARG A 403 12.01 -9.63 17.42
C ARG A 403 12.89 -10.01 16.24
N LEU A 404 12.82 -9.22 15.17
CA LEU A 404 13.69 -9.30 14.00
C LEU A 404 14.62 -8.09 13.98
N ASP A 405 15.90 -8.30 14.17
CA ASP A 405 16.93 -7.25 14.12
C ASP A 405 17.61 -7.29 12.74
N LEU A 406 17.42 -6.25 11.93
CA LEU A 406 17.97 -6.19 10.58
C LEU A 406 19.40 -5.63 10.56
N MET A 407 19.84 -5.02 11.65
CA MET A 407 21.17 -4.45 11.78
C MET A 407 22.23 -5.44 12.30
N THR A 408 21.81 -6.47 13.03
CA THR A 408 22.72 -7.48 13.57
C THR A 408 22.66 -8.79 12.77
N PRO A 409 23.80 -9.52 12.66
CA PRO A 409 23.79 -10.85 12.05
C PRO A 409 22.84 -11.78 12.82
N TYR A 410 21.97 -12.45 12.08
CA TYR A 410 20.92 -13.31 12.63
C TYR A 410 21.29 -14.79 12.50
N LEU A 411 21.02 -15.58 13.55
CA LEU A 411 21.05 -17.04 13.47
C LEU A 411 19.73 -17.52 12.84
N ASN A 412 19.82 -18.22 11.74
CA ASN A 412 18.72 -18.56 10.82
C ASN A 412 17.50 -19.29 11.42
N ILE A 413 17.51 -19.66 12.68
CA ILE A 413 16.40 -20.35 13.36
C ILE A 413 16.31 -19.80 14.79
N SER A 414 15.16 -19.23 15.12
CA SER A 414 14.80 -18.98 16.52
C SER A 414 13.54 -19.72 16.88
N ASN A 415 13.56 -20.38 18.01
CA ASN A 415 12.38 -20.95 18.65
C ASN A 415 12.26 -20.27 20.02
N ARG A 416 11.14 -19.59 20.24
CA ARG A 416 10.89 -18.86 21.49
C ARG A 416 9.58 -19.36 22.09
N GLU A 417 9.60 -19.65 23.38
CA GLU A 417 8.39 -19.85 24.16
C GLU A 417 7.93 -18.53 24.75
N VAL A 418 6.68 -18.18 24.51
CA VAL A 418 6.05 -16.97 25.02
C VAL A 418 4.90 -17.36 25.94
N LYS A 419 4.99 -16.96 27.20
CA LYS A 419 3.91 -17.14 28.18
C LYS A 419 2.91 -16.02 28.05
N VAL A 420 1.64 -16.36 27.87
CA VAL A 420 0.54 -15.42 27.73
C VAL A 420 -0.43 -15.61 28.87
N HIS A 421 -0.60 -14.55 29.67
CA HIS A 421 -1.53 -14.56 30.80
C HIS A 421 -2.96 -14.31 30.33
N ILE A 422 -3.89 -15.17 30.77
CA ILE A 422 -5.31 -15.09 30.44
C ILE A 422 -5.99 -14.07 31.34
N CYS A 423 -6.53 -13.01 30.73
CA CYS A 423 -7.23 -11.92 31.41
C CYS A 423 -8.74 -12.12 31.51
N LYS A 424 -9.30 -13.03 30.69
CA LYS A 424 -10.72 -13.32 30.61
C LYS A 424 -10.92 -14.78 30.23
N SER A 425 -11.83 -15.49 30.92
CA SER A 425 -12.23 -16.85 30.55
C SER A 425 -12.96 -16.84 29.20
N GLY A 426 -12.72 -17.85 28.37
CA GLY A 426 -13.31 -17.98 27.05
C GLY A 426 -12.64 -19.08 26.23
N LYS A 427 -12.86 -19.05 24.93
CA LYS A 427 -12.34 -20.04 23.99
C LYS A 427 -11.37 -19.37 23.02
N VAL A 428 -10.07 -19.66 23.17
CA VAL A 428 -9.07 -19.14 22.21
C VAL A 428 -9.31 -19.79 20.86
N THR A 429 -9.72 -19.01 19.88
CA THR A 429 -9.99 -19.45 18.50
C THR A 429 -8.92 -18.98 17.53
N ALA A 430 -8.28 -17.84 17.81
CA ALA A 430 -7.29 -17.25 16.94
C ALA A 430 -6.27 -16.38 17.69
N ILE A 431 -5.17 -16.08 17.00
CA ILE A 431 -4.07 -15.25 17.47
C ILE A 431 -3.82 -14.19 16.39
N PRO A 432 -4.56 -13.06 16.39
CA PRO A 432 -4.20 -11.89 15.57
C PRO A 432 -2.83 -11.37 15.93
N PHE A 433 -2.10 -10.88 14.93
CA PHE A 433 -0.78 -10.31 15.13
C PHE A 433 -0.54 -9.11 14.20
N TRP A 434 0.36 -8.22 14.65
CA TRP A 434 0.78 -7.00 13.98
C TRP A 434 2.22 -6.67 14.32
N TYR A 435 2.75 -5.56 13.78
CA TYR A 435 4.15 -5.23 13.95
C TYR A 435 4.36 -3.79 14.41
N HIS A 436 5.40 -3.61 15.22
CA HIS A 436 6.01 -2.33 15.47
C HIS A 436 7.36 -2.29 14.76
N MET A 437 7.49 -1.40 13.77
CA MET A 437 8.74 -1.19 13.04
C MET A 437 9.49 -0.02 13.66
N TYR A 438 10.73 -0.24 14.03
CA TYR A 438 11.59 0.77 14.63
C TYR A 438 12.60 1.27 13.61
N LEU A 439 12.46 2.53 13.22
CA LEU A 439 13.41 3.21 12.34
C LEU A 439 14.65 3.63 13.13
N ASP A 440 14.46 3.97 14.41
CA ASP A 440 15.49 4.08 15.43
C ASP A 440 14.87 3.80 16.81
N GLU A 441 15.59 4.13 17.91
CA GLU A 441 15.10 3.89 19.27
C GLU A 441 13.87 4.73 19.65
N GLU A 442 13.64 5.87 18.98
CA GLU A 442 12.60 6.84 19.31
C GLU A 442 11.45 6.84 18.27
N ILE A 443 11.75 6.46 17.01
CA ILE A 443 10.80 6.54 15.90
C ILE A 443 10.25 5.14 15.61
N ARG A 444 8.99 4.94 15.94
CA ARG A 444 8.27 3.68 15.77
C ARG A 444 7.04 3.87 14.87
N LEU A 445 6.83 2.93 13.97
CA LEU A 445 5.62 2.80 13.16
C LEU A 445 4.85 1.58 13.63
N ASP A 446 3.53 1.73 13.81
CA ASP A 446 2.65 0.69 14.31
C ASP A 446 1.69 0.26 13.20
N THR A 447 1.76 -1.00 12.76
CA THR A 447 0.92 -1.51 11.67
C THR A 447 -0.53 -1.76 12.09
N SER A 448 -0.85 -1.70 13.38
CA SER A 448 -2.22 -1.83 13.90
C SER A 448 -2.94 -0.49 14.10
N SER A 449 -2.27 0.64 13.86
CA SER A 449 -2.89 1.96 14.03
C SER A 449 -3.97 2.21 12.97
N GLU A 450 -4.99 2.99 13.29
CA GLU A 450 -6.07 3.35 12.35
C GLU A 450 -5.54 4.09 11.10
N ALA A 451 -4.44 4.82 11.23
CA ALA A 451 -3.80 5.50 10.11
C ALA A 451 -2.88 4.58 9.28
N SER A 452 -2.75 3.32 9.67
CA SER A 452 -1.89 2.35 8.98
C SER A 452 -2.46 1.96 7.63
N HIS A 453 -1.59 1.90 6.62
CA HIS A 453 -1.94 1.31 5.32
C HIS A 453 -1.80 -0.22 5.33
N TRP A 454 -1.09 -0.80 6.29
CA TRP A 454 -0.98 -2.25 6.43
C TRP A 454 -2.24 -2.85 7.03
N LYS A 455 -2.60 -4.02 6.53
CA LYS A 455 -3.55 -4.89 7.19
C LYS A 455 -2.81 -5.80 8.19
N GLN A 456 -3.56 -6.51 9.00
CA GLN A 456 -3.00 -7.43 9.97
C GLN A 456 -3.29 -8.87 9.54
N ALA A 457 -2.73 -9.84 10.26
CA ALA A 457 -3.00 -11.24 10.02
C ALA A 457 -3.33 -11.96 11.34
N ALA A 458 -3.90 -13.16 11.25
CA ALA A 458 -4.20 -14.00 12.40
C ALA A 458 -3.92 -15.47 12.11
N VAL A 459 -3.31 -16.15 13.06
CA VAL A 459 -3.31 -17.60 13.11
C VAL A 459 -4.66 -18.06 13.65
N VAL A 460 -5.38 -18.91 12.91
CA VAL A 460 -6.64 -19.52 13.36
C VAL A 460 -6.36 -20.94 13.82
N LEU A 461 -6.84 -21.27 15.02
CA LEU A 461 -6.57 -22.57 15.63
C LEU A 461 -7.54 -23.63 15.11
N ASP A 462 -7.02 -24.74 14.60
CA ASP A 462 -7.82 -25.89 14.16
C ASP A 462 -8.67 -26.46 15.32
N ASN A 463 -8.10 -26.47 16.53
CA ASN A 463 -8.75 -26.91 17.75
C ASN A 463 -8.76 -25.74 18.75
N PRO A 464 -9.88 -25.02 18.85
CA PRO A 464 -10.03 -23.96 19.84
C PRO A 464 -9.85 -24.44 21.27
N ILE A 465 -9.17 -23.66 22.11
CA ILE A 465 -8.73 -24.05 23.45
C ILE A 465 -9.54 -23.30 24.50
N GLN A 466 -10.21 -24.04 25.39
CA GLN A 466 -10.89 -23.46 26.54
C GLN A 466 -9.87 -22.98 27.56
N VAL A 467 -10.01 -21.75 28.05
CA VAL A 467 -9.13 -21.14 29.03
C VAL A 467 -9.90 -20.42 30.12
N GLU A 468 -9.33 -20.40 31.32
CA GLU A 468 -9.87 -19.68 32.47
C GLU A 468 -9.04 -18.47 32.84
N MET A 469 -9.69 -17.44 33.37
CA MET A 469 -9.00 -16.22 33.83
C MET A 469 -7.96 -16.56 34.90
N GLY A 470 -6.75 -16.08 34.73
CA GLY A 470 -5.62 -16.33 35.64
C GLY A 470 -4.69 -17.46 35.18
N GLU A 471 -5.09 -18.24 34.18
CA GLU A 471 -4.20 -19.25 33.57
C GLU A 471 -3.10 -18.63 32.73
N GLU A 472 -2.05 -19.41 32.48
CA GLU A 472 -1.01 -19.10 31.49
C GLU A 472 -1.08 -20.09 30.34
N LEU A 473 -1.10 -19.57 29.11
CA LEU A 473 -0.95 -20.34 27.88
C LEU A 473 0.48 -20.14 27.35
N VAL A 474 1.10 -21.21 26.86
CA VAL A 474 2.44 -21.12 26.27
C VAL A 474 2.34 -21.20 24.75
N LEU A 475 2.83 -20.17 24.07
CA LEU A 475 2.97 -20.15 22.62
C LEU A 475 4.41 -20.55 22.24
N SER A 476 4.55 -21.44 21.26
CA SER A 476 5.81 -21.68 20.58
C SER A 476 5.83 -20.83 19.32
N VAL A 477 6.75 -19.88 19.24
CA VAL A 477 6.96 -19.02 18.09
C VAL A 477 8.27 -19.43 17.41
N GLU A 478 8.15 -19.98 16.23
CA GLU A 478 9.28 -20.40 15.42
C GLU A 478 9.45 -19.44 14.24
N HIS A 479 10.68 -18.99 14.04
CA HIS A 479 11.05 -18.19 12.89
C HIS A 479 12.18 -18.90 12.14
N HIS A 480 11.93 -19.22 10.89
CA HIS A 480 12.92 -19.79 9.99
C HIS A 480 12.92 -19.00 8.67
N LYS A 481 14.02 -18.31 8.41
CA LYS A 481 14.12 -17.35 7.31
C LYS A 481 13.05 -16.24 7.46
N SER A 482 12.10 -16.15 6.52
CA SER A 482 10.98 -15.21 6.60
C SER A 482 9.67 -15.84 7.08
N ASN A 483 9.65 -17.15 7.32
CA ASN A 483 8.46 -17.85 7.77
C ASN A 483 8.34 -17.79 9.30
N VAL A 484 7.19 -17.33 9.77
CA VAL A 484 6.84 -17.33 11.20
C VAL A 484 5.72 -18.33 11.41
N SER A 485 5.91 -19.23 12.38
CA SER A 485 4.93 -20.19 12.83
C SER A 485 4.61 -19.93 14.30
N ILE A 486 3.33 -19.88 14.64
CA ILE A 486 2.85 -19.69 16.01
C ILE A 486 1.95 -20.89 16.33
N THR A 487 2.34 -21.67 17.34
CA THR A 487 1.58 -22.82 17.82
C THR A 487 1.36 -22.73 19.31
N VAL A 488 0.27 -23.32 19.79
CA VAL A 488 0.00 -23.40 21.23
C VAL A 488 0.58 -24.70 21.76
N LYS A 489 1.43 -24.62 22.78
CA LYS A 489 1.90 -25.81 23.51
C LYS A 489 0.82 -26.27 24.49
N GLN A 490 0.46 -27.50 24.35
CA GLN A 490 -0.45 -28.20 25.30
C GLN A 490 0.32 -28.68 26.52
#